data_f96c8ac3372681084ade41b270b2722b
#
_entry.id   f96c8ac3372681084ade41b270b2722b
#
_cell.length_a   1.000
_cell.length_b   1.000
_cell.length_c   1.000
_cell.angle_alpha   90.00
_cell.angle_beta   90.00
_cell.angle_gamma   90.00
#
_symmetry.space_group_name_H-M   'P 1'
#
loop_
_entity.id
_entity.type
_entity.pdbx_description
1 polymer ?
#
loop_
_entity_poly.entity_id
_entity_poly.type
_entity_poly.pdbx_seq_one_letter_code
_entity_poly.pdbx_strand_id
1 'polypeptide(L)'
;MKLKNILFSFFLILFFSENILSHQKSQSYTSWKGEVVGTDFEVSVSTKISKAVLFNQLQNNGYRLDQLENYFKNKISSEDCFSQNPLVQDQGVNFVKYLNKFVCSDEQPRFNFNLFFDLNLSHLDFSSQEKADQLFPDFIISSDNREITIFDDNQSAELNLSFINFLSFGFKHILSGLDHIAFLLLIIFLCANLKTLFFAITGFTLGHSASLFSSVQGLIVSSTSLVEIMIGFSILVCSIEVLGKKTAQLGMFSNLLLVAWAMLTFAIYIFIPKQSLFFLSLGLMMFCYLRLPENYQSSLNLIFITIVFGFIHGLGFAGAINEIYLPKEDMLKILLAFNLGIEIGQILIFGIFAVFAYVLKFYNLGKLRNFATLAITASIFGYSLNLIIERSFLVF
;
A
#
# COMPACT_ATOMS: atom_id res chain seq x y z
N MET A 1 38.82 10.48 -7.91
CA MET A 1 38.38 10.76 -6.53
C MET A 1 37.04 11.54 -6.46
N LYS A 2 36.78 12.51 -7.35
CA LYS A 2 35.56 13.36 -7.31
C LYS A 2 34.23 12.63 -7.65
N LEU A 3 34.24 11.69 -8.62
CA LEU A 3 33.02 10.98 -9.02
C LEU A 3 32.52 9.96 -7.95
N LYS A 4 33.45 9.34 -7.20
CA LYS A 4 33.12 8.45 -6.08
C LYS A 4 32.38 9.17 -4.95
N ASN A 5 32.80 10.41 -4.65
CA ASN A 5 32.20 11.21 -3.57
C ASN A 5 30.83 11.76 -4.00
N ILE A 6 30.65 12.11 -5.29
CA ILE A 6 29.36 12.57 -5.81
C ILE A 6 28.33 11.45 -5.82
N LEU A 7 28.69 10.23 -6.26
CA LEU A 7 27.81 9.06 -6.24
C LEU A 7 27.49 8.62 -4.79
N PHE A 8 28.46 8.73 -3.87
CA PHE A 8 28.26 8.41 -2.46
C PHE A 8 27.36 9.47 -1.77
N SER A 9 27.54 10.75 -2.07
CA SER A 9 26.67 11.82 -1.57
C SER A 9 25.25 11.74 -2.15
N PHE A 10 25.10 11.40 -3.42
CA PHE A 10 23.79 11.19 -4.06
C PHE A 10 23.09 9.97 -3.47
N PHE A 11 23.84 8.91 -3.16
CA PHE A 11 23.33 7.71 -2.49
C PHE A 11 22.91 8.01 -1.04
N LEU A 12 23.71 8.79 -0.30
CA LEU A 12 23.36 9.26 1.04
C LEU A 12 22.12 10.15 1.05
N ILE A 13 21.97 11.06 0.10
CA ILE A 13 20.80 11.95 -0.01
C ILE A 13 19.50 11.15 -0.30
N LEU A 14 19.57 10.06 -1.06
CA LEU A 14 18.42 9.20 -1.33
C LEU A 14 17.96 8.38 -0.11
N PHE A 15 18.86 8.12 0.85
CA PHE A 15 18.56 7.24 2.00
C PHE A 15 18.52 7.96 3.36
N PHE A 16 19.01 9.20 3.44
CA PHE A 16 19.02 10.01 4.67
C PHE A 16 18.11 11.23 4.61
N SER A 17 17.17 11.32 3.67
CA SER A 17 16.06 12.21 3.88
C SER A 17 15.24 11.67 5.05
N GLU A 18 15.52 12.21 6.23
CA GLU A 18 14.67 12.04 7.40
C GLU A 18 13.22 12.28 7.00
N ASN A 19 12.33 11.37 7.37
CA ASN A 19 10.90 11.32 7.03
C ASN A 19 10.52 10.65 5.70
N ILE A 20 11.19 9.60 5.27
CA ILE A 20 10.51 8.58 4.48
C ILE A 20 9.73 7.68 5.46
N LEU A 21 8.78 8.29 6.17
CA LEU A 21 7.61 7.59 6.65
C LEU A 21 6.97 6.97 5.40
N SER A 22 6.77 5.67 5.42
CA SER A 22 5.89 4.97 4.50
C SER A 22 4.60 5.82 4.47
N HIS A 23 4.42 6.65 3.44
CA HIS A 23 3.20 7.41 3.27
C HIS A 23 2.12 6.38 3.02
N GLN A 24 1.43 5.97 4.08
CA GLN A 24 0.10 5.40 3.91
C GLN A 24 -0.60 6.41 3.01
N LYS A 25 -1.00 5.96 1.81
CA LYS A 25 -1.73 6.82 0.88
C LYS A 25 -2.90 7.39 1.65
N SER A 26 -3.02 8.70 1.68
CA SER A 26 -4.14 9.36 2.30
C SER A 26 -5.37 9.06 1.47
N GLN A 27 -6.26 8.23 1.99
CA GLN A 27 -7.48 7.81 1.33
C GLN A 27 -8.63 7.85 2.32
N SER A 28 -9.80 8.30 1.84
CA SER A 28 -11.07 8.21 2.54
C SER A 28 -12.15 7.63 1.64
N TYR A 29 -13.23 7.22 2.25
CA TYR A 29 -14.36 6.58 1.57
C TYR A 29 -15.62 7.27 2.02
N THR A 30 -16.33 7.90 1.08
CA THR A 30 -17.55 8.65 1.36
C THR A 30 -18.75 7.99 0.70
N SER A 31 -19.83 7.82 1.46
CA SER A 31 -21.12 7.39 0.96
C SER A 31 -22.12 8.54 1.06
N TRP A 32 -22.77 8.84 -0.04
CA TRP A 32 -23.79 9.85 -0.18
C TRP A 32 -25.14 9.15 -0.37
N LYS A 33 -26.08 9.39 0.56
CA LYS A 33 -27.45 8.83 0.47
C LYS A 33 -28.46 9.94 0.42
N GLY A 34 -29.24 9.98 -0.65
CA GLY A 34 -30.33 10.93 -0.86
C GLY A 34 -31.70 10.29 -0.62
N GLU A 35 -32.52 10.91 0.22
CA GLU A 35 -33.88 10.48 0.52
C GLU A 35 -34.83 11.69 0.57
N VAL A 36 -36.04 11.51 0.11
CA VAL A 36 -37.11 12.52 0.25
C VAL A 36 -37.84 12.29 1.57
N VAL A 37 -37.76 13.25 2.48
CA VAL A 37 -38.40 13.20 3.80
C VAL A 37 -39.43 14.32 3.89
N GLY A 38 -40.69 13.96 3.69
CA GLY A 38 -41.79 14.94 3.61
C GLY A 38 -41.69 15.82 2.37
N THR A 39 -41.42 17.12 2.53
CA THR A 39 -41.21 18.09 1.45
C THR A 39 -39.76 18.37 1.15
N ASP A 40 -38.86 17.89 1.99
CA ASP A 40 -37.46 18.23 1.95
C ASP A 40 -36.61 17.08 1.38
N PHE A 41 -35.54 17.41 0.69
CA PHE A 41 -34.55 16.44 0.22
C PHE A 41 -33.39 16.36 1.21
N GLU A 42 -33.27 15.20 1.88
CA GLU A 42 -32.17 14.97 2.82
C GLU A 42 -31.02 14.20 2.17
N VAL A 43 -29.79 14.67 2.39
CA VAL A 43 -28.57 14.01 1.98
C VAL A 43 -27.76 13.61 3.22
N SER A 44 -27.61 12.31 3.42
CA SER A 44 -26.76 11.75 4.47
C SER A 44 -25.38 11.46 3.93
N VAL A 45 -24.36 12.04 4.55
CA VAL A 45 -22.94 11.89 4.18
C VAL A 45 -22.22 11.08 5.25
N SER A 46 -21.51 10.07 4.84
CA SER A 46 -20.73 9.19 5.73
C SER A 46 -19.33 8.99 5.17
N THR A 47 -18.33 9.64 5.76
CA THR A 47 -16.92 9.49 5.36
C THR A 47 -16.15 8.67 6.37
N LYS A 48 -15.40 7.68 5.91
CA LYS A 48 -14.57 6.76 6.69
C LYS A 48 -13.11 6.93 6.33
N ILE A 49 -12.25 7.09 7.34
CA ILE A 49 -10.80 7.20 7.18
C ILE A 49 -10.06 6.36 8.21
N SER A 50 -8.89 5.83 7.82
CA SER A 50 -7.98 5.13 8.74
C SER A 50 -7.49 6.07 9.85
N LYS A 51 -7.58 5.63 11.12
CA LYS A 51 -7.05 6.36 12.28
C LYS A 51 -5.57 6.67 12.14
N ALA A 52 -4.79 5.70 11.69
CA ALA A 52 -3.34 5.87 11.54
C ALA A 52 -3.02 6.99 10.53
N VAL A 53 -3.74 7.04 9.40
CA VAL A 53 -3.59 8.09 8.40
C VAL A 53 -4.02 9.44 8.96
N LEU A 54 -5.21 9.49 9.58
CA LEU A 54 -5.78 10.72 10.13
C LEU A 54 -4.88 11.31 11.22
N PHE A 55 -4.47 10.50 12.21
CA PHE A 55 -3.68 10.98 13.34
C PHE A 55 -2.29 11.45 12.91
N ASN A 56 -1.64 10.71 12.01
CA ASN A 56 -0.34 11.10 11.46
C ASN A 56 -0.44 12.45 10.71
N GLN A 57 -1.46 12.61 9.88
CA GLN A 57 -1.67 13.86 9.14
C GLN A 57 -2.00 15.04 10.05
N LEU A 58 -2.88 14.86 11.02
CA LEU A 58 -3.24 15.90 11.97
C LEU A 58 -2.03 16.33 12.83
N GLN A 59 -1.28 15.36 13.35
CA GLN A 59 -0.10 15.63 14.16
C GLN A 59 0.99 16.36 13.38
N ASN A 60 1.25 15.96 12.12
CA ASN A 60 2.22 16.62 11.24
C ASN A 60 1.82 18.06 10.89
N ASN A 61 0.53 18.39 10.92
CA ASN A 61 -0.01 19.72 10.66
C ASN A 61 -0.33 20.51 11.96
N GLY A 62 0.11 20.02 13.11
CA GLY A 62 -0.01 20.74 14.39
C GLY A 62 -1.39 20.66 15.05
N TYR A 63 -2.29 19.80 14.56
CA TYR A 63 -3.59 19.57 15.19
C TYR A 63 -3.47 18.60 16.37
N ARG A 64 -4.27 18.85 17.42
CA ARG A 64 -4.39 17.94 18.56
C ARG A 64 -5.60 17.02 18.38
N LEU A 65 -5.52 15.82 18.95
CA LEU A 65 -6.58 14.81 18.88
C LEU A 65 -7.91 15.24 19.50
N ASP A 66 -7.87 16.15 20.50
CA ASP A 66 -9.04 16.74 21.13
C ASP A 66 -9.76 17.78 20.22
N GLN A 67 -9.16 18.14 19.07
CA GLN A 67 -9.71 19.09 18.10
C GLN A 67 -10.34 18.42 16.86
N LEU A 68 -10.51 17.11 16.88
CA LEU A 68 -11.04 16.34 15.74
C LEU A 68 -12.41 16.86 15.28
N GLU A 69 -13.34 17.10 16.19
CA GLU A 69 -14.67 17.61 15.83
C GLU A 69 -14.60 19.00 15.17
N ASN A 70 -13.71 19.87 15.67
CA ASN A 70 -13.49 21.17 15.07
C ASN A 70 -12.85 21.08 13.68
N TYR A 71 -11.95 20.10 13.46
CA TYR A 71 -11.35 19.86 12.15
C TYR A 71 -12.41 19.50 11.10
N PHE A 72 -13.32 18.60 11.45
CA PHE A 72 -14.35 18.14 10.50
C PHE A 72 -15.41 19.20 10.20
N LYS A 73 -15.56 20.20 11.07
CA LYS A 73 -16.54 21.25 10.92
C LYS A 73 -16.28 22.07 9.65
N ASN A 74 -17.32 22.24 8.83
CA ASN A 74 -17.28 23.01 7.59
C ASN A 74 -16.33 22.49 6.49
N LYS A 75 -15.86 21.24 6.58
CA LYS A 75 -15.03 20.63 5.51
C LYS A 75 -15.83 20.11 4.33
N ILE A 76 -17.10 19.80 4.55
CA ILE A 76 -18.07 19.52 3.50
C ILE A 76 -19.14 20.61 3.62
N SER A 77 -19.31 21.40 2.58
CA SER A 77 -20.26 22.52 2.53
C SER A 77 -21.01 22.53 1.22
N SER A 78 -22.18 23.14 1.22
CA SER A 78 -23.03 23.33 0.04
C SER A 78 -23.69 24.71 0.13
N GLU A 79 -23.90 25.35 -1.01
CA GLU A 79 -24.73 26.57 -1.10
C GLU A 79 -26.22 26.21 -1.16
N ASP A 80 -26.53 25.00 -1.63
CA ASP A 80 -27.90 24.51 -1.87
C ASP A 80 -28.49 23.79 -0.64
N CYS A 81 -27.67 23.53 0.40
CA CYS A 81 -28.04 22.70 1.53
C CYS A 81 -27.64 23.28 2.89
N PHE A 82 -28.47 23.04 3.90
CA PHE A 82 -28.15 23.35 5.30
C PHE A 82 -27.63 22.11 6.03
N SER A 83 -26.44 22.24 6.63
CA SER A 83 -25.84 21.18 7.45
C SER A 83 -26.59 21.02 8.77
N GLN A 84 -26.99 19.80 9.07
CA GLN A 84 -27.41 19.39 10.40
C GLN A 84 -26.17 18.87 11.14
N ASN A 85 -26.11 18.98 12.45
CA ASN A 85 -24.99 18.67 13.32
C ASN A 85 -24.07 17.51 12.87
N PRO A 86 -22.82 17.81 12.44
CA PRO A 86 -21.87 16.78 12.12
C PRO A 86 -21.48 15.97 13.35
N LEU A 87 -21.32 14.66 13.19
CA LEU A 87 -20.95 13.72 14.24
C LEU A 87 -19.72 12.95 13.84
N VAL A 88 -18.74 12.84 14.74
CA VAL A 88 -17.57 11.99 14.58
C VAL A 88 -17.71 10.76 15.44
N GLN A 89 -17.70 9.58 14.85
CA GLN A 89 -17.82 8.31 15.56
C GLN A 89 -16.51 7.53 15.45
N ASP A 90 -16.06 7.02 16.59
CA ASP A 90 -14.99 6.05 16.65
C ASP A 90 -15.54 4.67 16.25
N GLN A 91 -14.97 4.10 15.16
CA GLN A 91 -15.35 2.77 14.68
C GLN A 91 -14.25 1.73 14.99
N GLY A 92 -14.07 1.45 16.28
CA GLY A 92 -13.13 0.44 16.75
C GLY A 92 -11.65 0.83 16.58
N VAL A 93 -10.78 -0.14 16.39
CA VAL A 93 -9.32 0.06 16.47
C VAL A 93 -8.77 0.86 15.30
N ASN A 94 -9.36 0.76 14.10
CA ASN A 94 -8.70 1.15 12.85
C ASN A 94 -9.30 2.37 12.12
N PHE A 95 -10.56 2.74 12.37
CA PHE A 95 -11.25 3.75 11.57
C PHE A 95 -11.97 4.80 12.41
N VAL A 96 -12.06 6.01 11.84
CA VAL A 96 -12.95 7.09 12.28
C VAL A 96 -14.00 7.30 11.19
N LYS A 97 -15.24 7.49 11.59
CA LYS A 97 -16.36 7.79 10.72
C LYS A 97 -16.88 9.20 11.01
N TYR A 98 -16.87 10.03 9.99
CA TYR A 98 -17.55 11.32 9.99
C TYR A 98 -18.95 11.12 9.40
N LEU A 99 -19.95 11.64 10.08
CA LEU A 99 -21.35 11.60 9.66
C LEU A 99 -21.90 13.02 9.61
N ASN A 100 -22.59 13.37 8.56
CA ASN A 100 -23.33 14.62 8.49
C ASN A 100 -24.63 14.42 7.70
N LYS A 101 -25.62 15.23 8.02
CA LYS A 101 -26.89 15.31 7.28
C LYS A 101 -27.06 16.71 6.76
N PHE A 102 -27.56 16.81 5.55
CA PHE A 102 -27.87 18.05 4.88
C PHE A 102 -29.32 18.03 4.44
N VAL A 103 -30.00 19.16 4.61
CA VAL A 103 -31.33 19.39 4.04
C VAL A 103 -31.15 20.31 2.85
N CYS A 104 -31.53 19.86 1.69
CA CYS A 104 -31.24 20.48 0.40
C CYS A 104 -32.52 20.99 -0.28
N SER A 105 -32.40 22.09 -0.98
CA SER A 105 -33.47 22.67 -1.81
C SER A 105 -33.56 22.03 -3.19
N ASP A 106 -32.53 21.32 -3.63
CA ASP A 106 -32.42 20.64 -4.93
C ASP A 106 -32.18 19.14 -4.72
N GLU A 107 -32.61 18.33 -5.65
CA GLU A 107 -32.38 16.88 -5.70
C GLU A 107 -31.00 16.50 -6.29
N GLN A 108 -30.29 17.45 -6.89
CA GLN A 108 -28.93 17.33 -7.41
C GLN A 108 -28.01 18.43 -6.82
N PRO A 109 -27.84 18.46 -5.50
CA PRO A 109 -27.12 19.54 -4.85
C PRO A 109 -25.63 19.51 -5.15
N ARG A 110 -24.99 20.69 -5.13
CA ARG A 110 -23.55 20.85 -5.25
C ARG A 110 -22.91 20.90 -3.89
N PHE A 111 -21.79 20.20 -3.78
CA PHE A 111 -20.98 20.18 -2.57
C PHE A 111 -19.54 20.60 -2.86
N ASN A 112 -18.97 21.34 -1.92
CA ASN A 112 -17.52 21.59 -1.86
C ASN A 112 -16.93 20.65 -0.80
N PHE A 113 -16.09 19.71 -1.24
CA PHE A 113 -15.49 18.68 -0.41
C PHE A 113 -14.02 19.02 -0.16
N ASN A 114 -13.72 19.57 1.03
CA ASN A 114 -12.37 19.95 1.43
C ASN A 114 -11.76 19.05 2.53
N LEU A 115 -12.40 17.92 2.79
CA LEU A 115 -11.97 17.00 3.84
C LEU A 115 -10.63 16.38 3.46
N PHE A 116 -9.64 16.52 4.33
CA PHE A 116 -8.26 16.01 4.23
C PHE A 116 -7.35 16.64 3.15
N PHE A 117 -7.85 17.42 2.21
CA PHE A 117 -7.02 18.04 1.17
C PHE A 117 -6.13 19.17 1.69
N ASP A 118 -6.50 19.80 2.80
CA ASP A 118 -5.65 20.76 3.52
C ASP A 118 -4.50 20.09 4.28
N LEU A 119 -4.66 18.82 4.64
CA LEU A 119 -3.63 18.03 5.31
C LEU A 119 -2.70 17.32 4.33
N ASN A 120 -3.23 16.91 3.18
CA ASN A 120 -2.50 16.20 2.15
C ASN A 120 -3.10 16.41 0.76
N LEU A 121 -2.41 17.16 -0.10
CA LEU A 121 -2.85 17.44 -1.48
C LEU A 121 -2.93 16.18 -2.36
N SER A 122 -2.24 15.10 -2.00
CA SER A 122 -2.34 13.81 -2.71
C SER A 122 -3.43 12.89 -2.16
N HIS A 123 -4.29 13.41 -1.28
CA HIS A 123 -5.46 12.69 -0.77
C HIS A 123 -6.43 12.33 -1.90
N LEU A 124 -7.05 11.16 -1.81
CA LEU A 124 -8.12 10.73 -2.70
C LEU A 124 -9.30 10.27 -1.85
N ASP A 125 -10.48 10.78 -2.15
CA ASP A 125 -11.74 10.28 -1.59
C ASP A 125 -12.48 9.47 -2.64
N PHE A 126 -12.88 8.27 -2.27
CA PHE A 126 -13.69 7.38 -3.10
C PHE A 126 -15.14 7.51 -2.65
N SER A 127 -15.96 8.09 -3.49
CA SER A 127 -17.34 8.44 -3.19
C SER A 127 -18.33 7.54 -3.93
N SER A 128 -19.23 6.93 -3.17
CA SER A 128 -20.39 6.19 -3.69
C SER A 128 -21.67 6.96 -3.45
N GLN A 129 -22.67 6.80 -4.31
CA GLN A 129 -23.90 7.54 -4.20
C GLN A 129 -25.14 6.66 -4.46
N GLU A 130 -26.15 6.85 -3.62
CA GLU A 130 -27.41 6.11 -3.63
C GLU A 130 -28.57 7.09 -3.37
N LYS A 131 -29.59 7.11 -4.24
CA LYS A 131 -30.78 7.93 -4.07
C LYS A 131 -32.01 7.05 -4.22
N ALA A 132 -32.86 6.98 -3.20
CA ALA A 132 -34.09 6.18 -3.18
C ALA A 132 -33.88 4.73 -3.66
N ASP A 133 -32.86 4.03 -3.12
CA ASP A 133 -32.44 2.67 -3.49
C ASP A 133 -31.88 2.52 -4.93
N GLN A 134 -31.76 3.61 -5.68
CA GLN A 134 -31.09 3.63 -6.98
C GLN A 134 -29.60 3.98 -6.77
N LEU A 135 -28.71 3.14 -7.29
CA LEU A 135 -27.28 3.40 -7.30
C LEU A 135 -26.94 4.33 -8.46
N PHE A 136 -26.17 5.37 -8.16
CA PHE A 136 -25.55 6.27 -9.12
C PHE A 136 -24.07 5.91 -9.28
N PRO A 137 -23.44 6.33 -10.40
CA PRO A 137 -22.03 6.05 -10.62
C PRO A 137 -21.14 6.59 -9.50
N ASP A 138 -20.19 5.77 -9.05
CA ASP A 138 -19.17 6.17 -8.08
C ASP A 138 -18.19 7.18 -8.71
N PHE A 139 -17.59 8.03 -7.86
CA PHE A 139 -16.62 9.02 -8.32
C PHE A 139 -15.47 9.20 -7.33
N ILE A 140 -14.35 9.78 -7.81
CA ILE A 140 -13.17 10.07 -6.98
C ILE A 140 -13.04 11.59 -6.84
N ILE A 141 -12.89 12.06 -5.61
CA ILE A 141 -12.57 13.45 -5.31
C ILE A 141 -11.06 13.55 -5.11
N SER A 142 -10.46 14.55 -5.75
CA SER A 142 -9.03 14.87 -5.68
C SER A 142 -8.80 16.34 -5.38
N SER A 143 -7.55 16.74 -5.15
CA SER A 143 -7.20 18.15 -4.97
C SER A 143 -7.66 19.06 -6.11
N ASP A 144 -7.78 18.51 -7.31
CA ASP A 144 -8.10 19.27 -8.53
C ASP A 144 -9.61 19.29 -8.83
N ASN A 145 -10.38 18.41 -8.18
CA ASN A 145 -11.83 18.31 -8.36
C ASN A 145 -12.52 18.15 -7.00
N ARG A 146 -12.78 19.27 -6.32
CA ARG A 146 -13.40 19.34 -4.99
C ARG A 146 -14.84 19.78 -5.02
N GLU A 147 -15.27 20.42 -6.11
CA GLU A 147 -16.67 20.78 -6.35
C GLU A 147 -17.34 19.65 -7.08
N ILE A 148 -18.35 19.06 -6.47
CA ILE A 148 -19.06 17.88 -6.96
C ILE A 148 -20.55 18.16 -6.98
N THR A 149 -21.25 17.69 -7.99
CA THR A 149 -22.71 17.61 -8.02
C THR A 149 -23.09 16.15 -7.78
N ILE A 150 -23.83 15.84 -6.74
CA ILE A 150 -24.24 14.47 -6.45
C ILE A 150 -25.56 14.12 -7.13
N PHE A 151 -25.76 12.83 -7.42
CA PHE A 151 -26.95 12.28 -8.09
C PHE A 151 -27.20 12.82 -9.51
N ASP A 152 -26.11 13.22 -10.20
CA ASP A 152 -26.15 13.60 -11.61
C ASP A 152 -25.74 12.42 -12.49
N ASP A 153 -26.67 11.96 -13.34
CA ASP A 153 -26.39 10.86 -14.29
C ASP A 153 -25.33 11.23 -15.33
N ASN A 154 -25.12 12.52 -15.60
CA ASN A 154 -24.14 13.00 -16.57
C ASN A 154 -22.72 13.11 -15.97
N GLN A 155 -22.57 13.15 -14.65
CA GLN A 155 -21.27 13.18 -13.97
C GLN A 155 -20.49 11.88 -14.13
N SER A 156 -21.17 10.79 -14.55
CA SER A 156 -20.55 9.51 -14.92
C SER A 156 -19.59 9.60 -16.12
N ALA A 157 -19.60 10.70 -16.88
CA ALA A 157 -18.78 10.83 -18.09
C ALA A 157 -17.31 11.15 -17.82
N GLU A 158 -16.92 11.66 -16.64
CA GLU A 158 -15.52 11.99 -16.34
C GLU A 158 -14.83 11.01 -15.39
N LEU A 159 -15.55 10.29 -14.58
CA LEU A 159 -15.01 9.08 -13.97
C LEU A 159 -15.25 7.90 -14.93
N ASN A 160 -14.68 8.03 -16.08
CA ASN A 160 -14.36 6.82 -16.80
C ASN A 160 -13.68 5.90 -15.77
N LEU A 161 -14.31 4.79 -15.38
CA LEU A 161 -13.68 3.55 -14.97
C LEU A 161 -12.79 3.12 -16.14
N SER A 162 -12.07 4.11 -16.67
CA SER A 162 -11.24 4.06 -17.84
C SER A 162 -10.13 3.09 -17.49
N PHE A 163 -9.99 2.10 -18.30
CA PHE A 163 -8.84 1.20 -18.28
C PHE A 163 -7.53 1.96 -18.04
N ILE A 164 -7.38 3.17 -18.62
CA ILE A 164 -6.21 4.04 -18.49
C ILE A 164 -6.04 4.56 -17.05
N ASN A 165 -7.13 4.92 -16.36
CA ASN A 165 -7.05 5.40 -14.99
C ASN A 165 -6.57 4.31 -14.02
N PHE A 166 -7.12 3.10 -14.12
CA PHE A 166 -6.67 1.99 -13.29
C PHE A 166 -5.27 1.50 -13.66
N LEU A 167 -4.88 1.57 -14.92
CA LEU A 167 -3.51 1.35 -15.35
C LEU A 167 -2.57 2.38 -14.71
N SER A 168 -2.93 3.67 -14.71
CA SER A 168 -2.18 4.74 -14.04
C SER A 168 -2.12 4.53 -12.51
N PHE A 169 -3.20 4.06 -11.89
CA PHE A 169 -3.21 3.73 -10.46
C PHE A 169 -2.25 2.58 -10.13
N GLY A 170 -2.27 1.49 -10.90
CA GLY A 170 -1.34 0.39 -10.74
C GLY A 170 0.12 0.81 -10.92
N PHE A 171 0.40 1.63 -11.94
CA PHE A 171 1.72 2.21 -12.19
C PHE A 171 2.20 3.09 -11.03
N LYS A 172 1.34 4.01 -10.54
CA LYS A 172 1.66 4.85 -9.39
C LYS A 172 1.79 4.04 -8.10
N HIS A 173 0.98 2.98 -7.93
CA HIS A 173 1.01 2.11 -6.77
C HIS A 173 2.39 1.47 -6.59
N ILE A 174 2.93 0.84 -7.64
CA ILE A 174 4.23 0.18 -7.57
C ILE A 174 5.39 1.17 -7.35
N LEU A 175 5.33 2.36 -7.95
CA LEU A 175 6.37 3.38 -7.79
C LEU A 175 6.35 4.07 -6.43
N SER A 176 5.20 4.14 -5.77
CA SER A 176 5.07 4.79 -4.46
C SER A 176 5.23 3.83 -3.29
N GLY A 177 5.17 2.50 -3.51
CA GLY A 177 5.34 1.49 -2.47
C GLY A 177 6.81 1.17 -2.25
N LEU A 178 7.40 1.64 -1.14
CA LEU A 178 8.80 1.33 -0.79
C LEU A 178 9.05 -0.16 -0.56
N ASP A 179 8.07 -0.86 -0.03
CA ASP A 179 8.06 -2.31 0.16
C ASP A 179 8.14 -3.06 -1.19
N HIS A 180 7.38 -2.61 -2.20
CA HIS A 180 7.44 -3.16 -3.55
C HIS A 180 8.79 -2.89 -4.22
N ILE A 181 9.30 -1.66 -4.11
CA ILE A 181 10.60 -1.29 -4.66
C ILE A 181 11.71 -2.09 -3.97
N ALA A 182 11.69 -2.19 -2.64
CA ALA A 182 12.66 -2.96 -1.87
C ALA A 182 12.65 -4.44 -2.26
N PHE A 183 11.46 -5.04 -2.35
CA PHE A 183 11.31 -6.42 -2.79
C PHE A 183 11.81 -6.64 -4.22
N LEU A 184 11.43 -5.78 -5.16
CA LEU A 184 11.86 -5.86 -6.55
C LEU A 184 13.37 -5.78 -6.71
N LEU A 185 14.04 -4.89 -5.95
CA LEU A 185 15.50 -4.78 -5.94
C LEU A 185 16.16 -6.08 -5.45
N LEU A 186 15.63 -6.69 -4.40
CA LEU A 186 16.16 -7.96 -3.90
C LEU A 186 16.01 -9.07 -4.95
N ILE A 187 14.87 -9.14 -5.65
CA ILE A 187 14.67 -10.10 -6.74
C ILE A 187 15.65 -9.87 -7.88
N ILE A 188 15.92 -8.60 -8.25
CA ILE A 188 16.95 -8.26 -9.25
C ILE A 188 18.34 -8.78 -8.81
N PHE A 189 18.68 -8.69 -7.53
CA PHE A 189 19.95 -9.17 -7.00
C PHE A 189 20.04 -10.70 -6.89
N LEU A 190 18.91 -11.38 -6.73
CA LEU A 190 18.81 -12.84 -6.64
C LEU A 190 18.78 -13.51 -8.02
N CYS A 191 18.28 -12.86 -9.04
CA CYS A 191 18.13 -13.43 -10.38
C CYS A 191 19.47 -13.52 -11.10
N ALA A 192 19.80 -14.72 -11.59
CA ALA A 192 21.04 -14.96 -12.34
C ALA A 192 20.97 -14.47 -13.81
N ASN A 193 19.78 -14.40 -14.39
CA ASN A 193 19.57 -14.03 -15.78
C ASN A 193 18.23 -13.33 -16.00
N LEU A 194 18.10 -12.65 -17.15
CA LEU A 194 16.91 -11.86 -17.51
C LEU A 194 15.64 -12.71 -17.65
N LYS A 195 15.79 -13.96 -18.13
CA LYS A 195 14.63 -14.85 -18.28
C LYS A 195 14.01 -15.20 -16.92
N THR A 196 14.85 -15.58 -15.95
CA THR A 196 14.38 -15.84 -14.57
C THR A 196 13.77 -14.59 -13.95
N LEU A 197 14.39 -13.43 -14.15
CA LEU A 197 13.87 -12.16 -13.63
C LEU A 197 12.50 -11.83 -14.22
N PHE A 198 12.30 -11.97 -15.52
CA PHE A 198 11.02 -11.75 -16.18
C PHE A 198 9.92 -12.64 -15.58
N PHE A 199 10.17 -13.94 -15.47
CA PHE A 199 9.20 -14.86 -14.88
C PHE A 199 8.96 -14.60 -13.37
N ALA A 200 9.98 -14.15 -12.64
CA ALA A 200 9.82 -13.79 -11.23
C ALA A 200 8.95 -12.54 -11.06
N ILE A 201 9.13 -11.52 -11.90
CA ILE A 201 8.31 -10.31 -11.93
C ILE A 201 6.85 -10.64 -12.27
N THR A 202 6.64 -11.35 -13.38
CA THR A 202 5.29 -11.77 -13.79
C THR A 202 4.65 -12.70 -12.75
N GLY A 203 5.43 -13.60 -12.12
CA GLY A 203 4.96 -14.44 -11.03
C GLY A 203 4.45 -13.62 -9.83
N PHE A 204 5.18 -12.57 -9.45
CA PHE A 204 4.74 -11.64 -8.41
C PHE A 204 3.41 -10.96 -8.78
N THR A 205 3.29 -10.44 -10.01
CA THR A 205 2.07 -9.79 -10.49
C THR A 205 0.88 -10.76 -10.53
N LEU A 206 1.10 -12.01 -10.91
CA LEU A 206 0.06 -13.05 -10.90
C LEU A 206 -0.42 -13.34 -9.47
N GLY A 207 0.50 -13.51 -8.52
CA GLY A 207 0.17 -13.68 -7.10
C GLY A 207 -0.62 -12.49 -6.55
N HIS A 208 -0.16 -11.28 -6.84
CA HIS A 208 -0.81 -10.04 -6.46
C HIS A 208 -2.23 -9.93 -7.04
N SER A 209 -2.41 -10.25 -8.31
CA SER A 209 -3.72 -10.27 -8.98
C SER A 209 -4.67 -11.29 -8.34
N ALA A 210 -4.16 -12.50 -8.04
CA ALA A 210 -4.97 -13.55 -7.43
C ALA A 210 -5.47 -13.16 -6.03
N SER A 211 -4.64 -12.52 -5.22
CA SER A 211 -5.03 -12.05 -3.89
C SER A 211 -6.04 -10.90 -3.95
N LEU A 212 -5.84 -9.94 -4.84
CA LEU A 212 -6.79 -8.85 -5.05
C LEU A 212 -8.16 -9.39 -5.50
N PHE A 213 -8.17 -10.27 -6.50
CA PHE A 213 -9.41 -10.89 -6.97
C PHE A 213 -10.12 -11.64 -5.85
N SER A 214 -9.38 -12.47 -5.09
CA SER A 214 -9.95 -13.25 -3.98
C SER A 214 -10.52 -12.36 -2.88
N SER A 215 -9.88 -11.24 -2.60
CA SER A 215 -10.33 -10.30 -1.58
C SER A 215 -11.57 -9.52 -2.03
N VAL A 216 -11.60 -9.03 -3.27
CA VAL A 216 -12.78 -8.32 -3.82
C VAL A 216 -14.00 -9.24 -3.90
N GLN A 217 -13.80 -10.54 -4.13
CA GLN A 217 -14.88 -11.53 -4.07
C GLN A 217 -15.32 -11.88 -2.64
N GLY A 218 -14.68 -11.32 -1.62
CA GLY A 218 -14.97 -11.64 -0.22
C GLY A 218 -14.51 -13.03 0.23
N LEU A 219 -13.70 -13.73 -0.60
CA LEU A 219 -13.19 -15.06 -0.27
C LEU A 219 -12.11 -15.01 0.81
N ILE A 220 -11.40 -13.89 0.90
CA ILE A 220 -10.34 -13.67 1.89
C ILE A 220 -10.57 -12.33 2.57
N VAL A 221 -10.73 -12.38 3.89
CA VAL A 221 -10.74 -11.21 4.76
C VAL A 221 -9.46 -11.23 5.58
N SER A 222 -8.60 -10.25 5.38
CA SER A 222 -7.30 -10.19 6.05
C SER A 222 -7.21 -8.99 6.99
N SER A 223 -6.50 -9.17 8.11
CA SER A 223 -6.09 -8.07 8.97
C SER A 223 -4.93 -7.32 8.32
N THR A 224 -5.08 -6.02 8.12
CA THR A 224 -4.06 -5.16 7.50
C THR A 224 -2.72 -5.27 8.22
N SER A 225 -2.70 -5.21 9.55
CA SER A 225 -1.47 -5.28 10.34
C SER A 225 -0.73 -6.61 10.18
N LEU A 226 -1.46 -7.75 10.14
CA LEU A 226 -0.83 -9.06 9.94
C LEU A 226 -0.24 -9.18 8.53
N VAL A 227 -0.92 -8.64 7.52
CA VAL A 227 -0.42 -8.65 6.15
C VAL A 227 0.84 -7.79 6.02
N GLU A 228 0.88 -6.62 6.65
CA GLU A 228 2.05 -5.75 6.64
C GLU A 228 3.26 -6.41 7.33
N ILE A 229 3.06 -7.18 8.42
CA ILE A 229 4.10 -8.01 9.02
C ILE A 229 4.60 -9.07 8.03
N MET A 230 3.69 -9.74 7.30
CA MET A 230 4.07 -10.74 6.29
C MET A 230 4.83 -10.11 5.12
N ILE A 231 4.50 -8.89 4.70
CA ILE A 231 5.23 -8.11 3.69
C ILE A 231 6.65 -7.84 4.20
N GLY A 232 6.80 -7.26 5.40
CA GLY A 232 8.10 -7.03 6.02
C GLY A 232 8.93 -8.31 6.15
N PHE A 233 8.29 -9.41 6.54
CA PHE A 233 8.92 -10.73 6.64
C PHE A 233 9.43 -11.24 5.28
N SER A 234 8.67 -11.09 4.19
CA SER A 234 9.08 -11.51 2.85
C SER A 234 10.34 -10.76 2.38
N ILE A 235 10.39 -9.44 2.64
CA ILE A 235 11.55 -8.60 2.34
C ILE A 235 12.76 -9.00 3.20
N LEU A 236 12.53 -9.29 4.50
CA LEU A 236 13.57 -9.73 5.42
C LEU A 236 14.26 -11.01 4.93
N VAL A 237 13.47 -12.03 4.58
CA VAL A 237 13.98 -13.32 4.11
C VAL A 237 14.81 -13.16 2.84
N CYS A 238 14.30 -12.41 1.84
CA CYS A 238 15.03 -12.14 0.60
C CYS A 238 16.32 -11.35 0.85
N SER A 239 16.33 -10.38 1.78
CA SER A 239 17.53 -9.60 2.09
C SER A 239 18.64 -10.47 2.70
N ILE A 240 18.29 -11.38 3.60
CA ILE A 240 19.25 -12.35 4.19
C ILE A 240 19.81 -13.27 3.11
N GLU A 241 18.97 -13.73 2.18
CA GLU A 241 19.44 -14.58 1.08
C GLU A 241 20.45 -13.84 0.18
N VAL A 242 20.17 -12.58 -0.18
CA VAL A 242 21.12 -11.76 -0.96
C VAL A 242 22.43 -11.55 -0.20
N LEU A 243 22.36 -11.13 1.08
CA LEU A 243 23.55 -10.92 1.93
C LEU A 243 24.35 -12.21 2.07
N GLY A 244 23.68 -13.31 2.37
CA GLY A 244 24.31 -14.62 2.56
C GLY A 244 25.01 -15.13 1.30
N LYS A 245 24.39 -15.01 0.14
CA LYS A 245 24.98 -15.41 -1.16
C LYS A 245 26.17 -14.51 -1.53
N LYS A 246 26.05 -13.19 -1.31
CA LYS A 246 27.13 -12.24 -1.64
C LYS A 246 28.35 -12.33 -0.75
N THR A 247 28.19 -12.73 0.50
CA THR A 247 29.27 -12.88 1.48
C THR A 247 29.77 -14.32 1.64
N ALA A 248 29.13 -15.29 0.97
CA ALA A 248 29.32 -16.73 1.16
C ALA A 248 29.10 -17.19 2.63
N GLN A 249 28.24 -16.51 3.36
CA GLN A 249 27.97 -16.75 4.80
C GLN A 249 26.49 -16.99 5.08
N LEU A 250 25.74 -17.55 4.12
CA LEU A 250 24.30 -17.75 4.24
C LEU A 250 23.93 -18.56 5.49
N GLY A 251 24.71 -19.62 5.82
CA GLY A 251 24.48 -20.42 7.00
C GLY A 251 24.59 -19.64 8.32
N MET A 252 25.56 -18.71 8.42
CA MET A 252 25.73 -17.86 9.59
C MET A 252 24.58 -16.87 9.73
N PHE A 253 24.26 -16.13 8.66
CA PHE A 253 23.17 -15.16 8.67
C PHE A 253 21.80 -15.81 8.93
N SER A 254 21.52 -16.97 8.34
CA SER A 254 20.28 -17.70 8.58
C SER A 254 20.16 -18.16 10.04
N ASN A 255 21.23 -18.65 10.65
CA ASN A 255 21.22 -19.07 12.06
C ASN A 255 21.01 -17.87 13.00
N LEU A 256 21.70 -16.74 12.76
CA LEU A 256 21.50 -15.52 13.55
C LEU A 256 20.05 -15.02 13.47
N LEU A 257 19.49 -14.99 12.26
CA LEU A 257 18.11 -14.55 12.06
C LEU A 257 17.11 -15.50 12.73
N LEU A 258 17.34 -16.81 12.65
CA LEU A 258 16.49 -17.79 13.32
C LEU A 258 16.51 -17.65 14.85
N VAL A 259 17.68 -17.41 15.44
CA VAL A 259 17.80 -17.15 16.89
C VAL A 259 17.09 -15.84 17.26
N ALA A 260 17.31 -14.77 16.50
CA ALA A 260 16.63 -13.49 16.73
C ALA A 260 15.11 -13.62 16.60
N TRP A 261 14.64 -14.38 15.60
CA TRP A 261 13.22 -14.64 15.38
C TRP A 261 12.61 -15.49 16.51
N ALA A 262 13.33 -16.50 16.99
CA ALA A 262 12.88 -17.29 18.14
C ALA A 262 12.76 -16.45 19.41
N MET A 263 13.72 -15.53 19.65
CA MET A 263 13.65 -14.58 20.76
C MET A 263 12.44 -13.62 20.62
N LEU A 264 12.20 -13.10 19.42
CA LEU A 264 11.03 -12.27 19.13
C LEU A 264 9.72 -13.04 19.39
N THR A 265 9.63 -14.26 18.87
CA THR A 265 8.45 -15.13 19.06
C THR A 265 8.22 -15.43 20.54
N PHE A 266 9.29 -15.68 21.30
CA PHE A 266 9.21 -15.90 22.75
C PHE A 266 8.76 -14.63 23.50
N ALA A 267 9.27 -13.46 23.13
CA ALA A 267 8.81 -12.20 23.70
C ALA A 267 7.31 -11.97 23.41
N ILE A 268 6.88 -12.20 22.15
CA ILE A 268 5.47 -12.10 21.77
C ILE A 268 4.61 -13.11 22.55
N TYR A 269 5.10 -14.33 22.78
CA TYR A 269 4.39 -15.31 23.59
C TYR A 269 4.13 -14.84 25.03
N ILE A 270 5.10 -14.11 25.64
CA ILE A 270 4.94 -13.58 26.99
C ILE A 270 3.90 -12.45 27.01
N PHE A 271 3.96 -11.52 26.06
CA PHE A 271 3.11 -10.32 26.08
C PHE A 271 1.76 -10.55 25.39
N ILE A 272 1.70 -11.40 24.33
CA ILE A 272 0.53 -11.56 23.48
C ILE A 272 0.45 -13.02 22.97
N PRO A 273 0.09 -13.96 23.82
CA PRO A 273 0.12 -15.39 23.50
C PRO A 273 -0.72 -15.78 22.28
N LYS A 274 -1.82 -15.07 22.00
CA LYS A 274 -2.68 -15.36 20.84
C LYS A 274 -1.98 -15.23 19.48
N GLN A 275 -0.95 -14.39 19.38
CA GLN A 275 -0.24 -14.15 18.12
C GLN A 275 1.05 -14.97 18.00
N SER A 276 1.50 -15.58 19.08
CA SER A 276 2.76 -16.34 19.09
C SER A 276 2.78 -17.45 18.05
N LEU A 277 1.64 -18.11 17.80
CA LEU A 277 1.52 -19.17 16.79
C LEU A 277 1.77 -18.63 15.37
N PHE A 278 1.29 -17.43 15.07
CA PHE A 278 1.54 -16.77 13.78
C PHE A 278 3.04 -16.50 13.57
N PHE A 279 3.71 -15.91 14.55
CA PHE A 279 5.17 -15.66 14.47
C PHE A 279 5.98 -16.95 14.45
N LEU A 280 5.56 -17.98 15.18
CA LEU A 280 6.19 -19.31 15.14
C LEU A 280 6.07 -19.91 13.73
N SER A 281 4.91 -19.84 13.09
CA SER A 281 4.70 -20.37 11.74
C SER A 281 5.55 -19.65 10.69
N LEU A 282 5.70 -18.32 10.79
CA LEU A 282 6.61 -17.54 9.93
C LEU A 282 8.06 -17.95 10.15
N GLY A 283 8.48 -18.15 11.40
CA GLY A 283 9.83 -18.62 11.73
C GLY A 283 10.12 -20.02 11.18
N LEU A 284 9.15 -20.92 11.26
CA LEU A 284 9.28 -22.26 10.68
C LEU A 284 9.36 -22.22 9.15
N MET A 285 8.55 -21.39 8.51
CA MET A 285 8.60 -21.18 7.05
C MET A 285 9.98 -20.65 6.64
N MET A 286 10.52 -19.66 7.35
CA MET A 286 11.86 -19.10 7.11
C MET A 286 12.94 -20.15 7.30
N PHE A 287 12.86 -20.97 8.36
CA PHE A 287 13.78 -22.07 8.60
C PHE A 287 13.80 -23.06 7.44
N CYS A 288 12.63 -23.53 7.03
CA CYS A 288 12.52 -24.44 5.89
C CYS A 288 13.09 -23.82 4.62
N TYR A 289 12.74 -22.57 4.33
CA TYR A 289 13.20 -21.88 3.13
C TYR A 289 14.71 -21.69 3.06
N LEU A 290 15.32 -21.14 4.12
CA LEU A 290 16.77 -20.84 4.14
C LEU A 290 17.65 -22.09 4.23
N ARG A 291 17.06 -23.24 4.56
CA ARG A 291 17.75 -24.55 4.61
C ARG A 291 17.56 -25.42 3.37
N LEU A 292 16.79 -24.92 2.37
CA LEU A 292 16.69 -25.64 1.10
C LEU A 292 18.09 -25.79 0.47
N PRO A 293 18.45 -27.00 0.01
CA PRO A 293 19.72 -27.22 -0.69
C PRO A 293 19.83 -26.32 -1.93
N GLU A 294 21.03 -25.92 -2.32
CA GLU A 294 21.27 -25.05 -3.49
C GLU A 294 20.66 -25.60 -4.78
N ASN A 295 20.57 -26.91 -4.94
CA ASN A 295 19.93 -27.57 -6.11
C ASN A 295 18.42 -27.25 -6.19
N TYR A 296 17.75 -26.94 -5.07
CA TYR A 296 16.36 -26.52 -4.99
C TYR A 296 16.17 -25.01 -5.17
N GLN A 297 17.27 -24.24 -5.20
CA GLN A 297 17.25 -22.82 -5.55
C GLN A 297 17.22 -22.61 -7.09
N SER A 298 16.49 -23.51 -7.79
CA SER A 298 16.28 -23.41 -9.22
C SER A 298 15.45 -22.15 -9.56
N SER A 299 15.53 -21.70 -10.81
CA SER A 299 14.71 -20.59 -11.31
C SER A 299 13.21 -20.81 -11.06
N LEU A 300 12.73 -22.06 -11.06
CA LEU A 300 11.33 -22.41 -10.80
C LEU A 300 10.91 -22.13 -9.35
N ASN A 301 11.78 -22.42 -8.38
CA ASN A 301 11.47 -22.17 -6.96
C ASN A 301 11.43 -20.67 -6.67
N LEU A 302 12.33 -19.89 -7.27
CA LEU A 302 12.29 -18.45 -7.16
C LEU A 302 10.99 -17.87 -7.73
N ILE A 303 10.53 -18.35 -8.87
CA ILE A 303 9.24 -17.95 -9.46
C ILE A 303 8.08 -18.33 -8.55
N PHE A 304 8.07 -19.54 -7.99
CA PHE A 304 7.02 -19.95 -7.04
C PHE A 304 6.98 -19.05 -5.80
N ILE A 305 8.14 -18.71 -5.25
CA ILE A 305 8.26 -17.83 -4.09
C ILE A 305 7.77 -16.41 -4.41
N THR A 306 8.09 -15.89 -5.59
CA THR A 306 7.59 -14.58 -6.02
C THR A 306 6.08 -14.57 -6.19
N ILE A 307 5.45 -15.67 -6.62
CA ILE A 307 3.97 -15.82 -6.64
C ILE A 307 3.42 -15.73 -5.23
N VAL A 308 3.98 -16.46 -4.26
CA VAL A 308 3.52 -16.46 -2.87
C VAL A 308 3.69 -15.08 -2.24
N PHE A 309 4.83 -14.42 -2.45
CA PHE A 309 5.06 -13.09 -1.91
C PHE A 309 4.21 -12.02 -2.62
N GLY A 310 4.00 -12.15 -3.92
CA GLY A 310 3.05 -11.33 -4.65
C GLY A 310 1.63 -11.44 -4.09
N PHE A 311 1.21 -12.67 -3.75
CA PHE A 311 -0.09 -12.90 -3.12
C PHE A 311 -0.20 -12.18 -1.77
N ILE A 312 0.83 -12.25 -0.93
CA ILE A 312 0.89 -11.53 0.35
C ILE A 312 0.82 -10.02 0.13
N HIS A 313 1.60 -9.47 -0.80
CA HIS A 313 1.62 -8.02 -1.09
C HIS A 313 0.28 -7.53 -1.63
N GLY A 314 -0.41 -8.32 -2.45
CA GLY A 314 -1.73 -7.96 -2.95
C GLY A 314 -2.80 -7.93 -1.85
N LEU A 315 -2.71 -8.76 -0.82
CA LEU A 315 -3.60 -8.68 0.36
C LEU A 315 -3.43 -7.35 1.11
N GLY A 316 -2.24 -6.75 1.09
CA GLY A 316 -2.00 -5.44 1.70
C GLY A 316 -2.76 -4.29 1.03
N PHE A 317 -3.02 -4.41 -0.27
CA PHE A 317 -3.80 -3.43 -1.03
C PHE A 317 -5.29 -3.78 -1.10
N ALA A 318 -5.64 -5.02 -0.84
CA ALA A 318 -7.00 -5.53 -0.94
C ALA A 318 -8.00 -4.80 -0.02
N GLY A 319 -7.55 -4.38 1.18
CA GLY A 319 -8.36 -3.56 2.10
C GLY A 319 -8.82 -2.25 1.46
N ALA A 320 -7.96 -1.61 0.69
CA ALA A 320 -8.29 -0.36 -0.01
C ALA A 320 -9.27 -0.57 -1.18
N ILE A 321 -9.17 -1.71 -1.87
CA ILE A 321 -10.08 -2.02 -2.99
C ILE A 321 -11.44 -2.50 -2.50
N ASN A 322 -11.51 -3.26 -1.42
CA ASN A 322 -12.78 -3.77 -0.88
C ASN A 322 -13.73 -2.67 -0.38
N GLU A 323 -13.19 -1.48 -0.14
CA GLU A 323 -13.96 -0.31 0.25
C GLU A 323 -14.47 0.50 -0.95
N ILE A 324 -13.97 0.21 -2.15
CA ILE A 324 -14.47 0.78 -3.40
C ILE A 324 -15.57 -0.14 -3.93
N TYR A 325 -16.78 0.39 -4.10
CA TYR A 325 -17.85 -0.34 -4.77
C TYR A 325 -17.51 -0.48 -6.26
N LEU A 326 -16.92 -1.59 -6.64
CA LEU A 326 -16.62 -1.90 -8.04
C LEU A 326 -17.82 -2.64 -8.67
N PRO A 327 -18.38 -2.13 -9.78
CA PRO A 327 -19.39 -2.88 -10.52
C PRO A 327 -18.84 -4.26 -10.90
N LYS A 328 -19.59 -5.32 -10.59
CA LYS A 328 -19.15 -6.71 -10.84
C LYS A 328 -18.81 -6.96 -12.32
N GLU A 329 -19.49 -6.26 -13.22
CA GLU A 329 -19.33 -6.38 -14.67
C GLU A 329 -17.97 -5.86 -15.15
N ASP A 330 -17.45 -4.78 -14.56
CA ASP A 330 -16.19 -4.16 -14.93
C ASP A 330 -15.00 -4.61 -14.06
N MET A 331 -15.25 -5.33 -12.98
CA MET A 331 -14.23 -5.71 -12.00
C MET A 331 -13.01 -6.40 -12.61
N LEU A 332 -13.23 -7.36 -13.52
CA LEU A 332 -12.11 -8.08 -14.17
C LEU A 332 -11.27 -7.12 -15.02
N LYS A 333 -11.91 -6.22 -15.78
CA LYS A 333 -11.26 -5.21 -16.61
C LYS A 333 -10.43 -4.23 -15.78
N ILE A 334 -10.99 -3.80 -14.64
CA ILE A 334 -10.33 -2.90 -13.69
C ILE A 334 -9.09 -3.57 -13.06
N LEU A 335 -9.23 -4.80 -12.58
CA LEU A 335 -8.12 -5.54 -12.00
C LEU A 335 -7.02 -5.83 -13.03
N LEU A 336 -7.39 -6.15 -14.27
CA LEU A 336 -6.43 -6.34 -15.36
C LEU A 336 -5.67 -5.03 -15.66
N ALA A 337 -6.37 -3.91 -15.78
CA ALA A 337 -5.75 -2.61 -16.02
C ALA A 337 -4.77 -2.24 -14.90
N PHE A 338 -5.19 -2.40 -13.64
CA PHE A 338 -4.37 -2.11 -12.48
C PHE A 338 -3.10 -2.97 -12.45
N ASN A 339 -3.22 -4.28 -12.64
CA ASN A 339 -2.08 -5.19 -12.64
C ASN A 339 -1.14 -4.98 -13.84
N LEU A 340 -1.67 -4.63 -15.02
CA LEU A 340 -0.84 -4.22 -16.16
C LEU A 340 -0.04 -2.94 -15.83
N GLY A 341 -0.65 -2.00 -15.12
CA GLY A 341 0.05 -0.80 -14.62
C GLY A 341 1.20 -1.15 -13.67
N ILE A 342 1.00 -2.09 -12.76
CA ILE A 342 2.06 -2.63 -11.88
C ILE A 342 3.20 -3.19 -12.73
N GLU A 343 2.92 -4.05 -13.70
CA GLU A 343 3.93 -4.71 -14.51
C GLU A 343 4.76 -3.70 -15.33
N ILE A 344 4.12 -2.69 -15.92
CA ILE A 344 4.81 -1.59 -16.60
C ILE A 344 5.74 -0.84 -15.63
N GLY A 345 5.29 -0.53 -14.44
CA GLY A 345 6.11 0.14 -13.42
C GLY A 345 7.31 -0.71 -12.97
N GLN A 346 7.13 -2.02 -12.82
CA GLN A 346 8.22 -2.96 -12.50
C GLN A 346 9.27 -3.02 -13.63
N ILE A 347 8.83 -3.06 -14.88
CA ILE A 347 9.73 -3.02 -16.05
C ILE A 347 10.53 -1.70 -16.08
N LEU A 348 9.91 -0.57 -15.74
CA LEU A 348 10.59 0.72 -15.65
C LEU A 348 11.67 0.71 -14.58
N ILE A 349 11.36 0.26 -13.36
CA ILE A 349 12.31 0.15 -12.25
C ILE A 349 13.47 -0.75 -12.66
N PHE A 350 13.16 -1.92 -13.26
CA PHE A 350 14.18 -2.82 -13.76
C PHE A 350 15.07 -2.14 -14.82
N GLY A 351 14.50 -1.41 -15.78
CA GLY A 351 15.25 -0.70 -16.81
C GLY A 351 16.24 0.30 -16.23
N ILE A 352 15.82 1.09 -15.22
CA ILE A 352 16.69 2.03 -14.51
C ILE A 352 17.88 1.30 -13.86
N PHE A 353 17.59 0.19 -13.15
CA PHE A 353 18.66 -0.59 -12.49
C PHE A 353 19.58 -1.30 -13.49
N ALA A 354 19.05 -1.79 -14.60
CA ALA A 354 19.84 -2.41 -15.66
C ALA A 354 20.83 -1.41 -16.30
N VAL A 355 20.36 -0.19 -16.57
CA VAL A 355 21.22 0.91 -17.06
C VAL A 355 22.29 1.25 -16.03
N PHE A 356 21.93 1.37 -14.76
CA PHE A 356 22.90 1.65 -13.69
C PHE A 356 23.95 0.55 -13.57
N ALA A 357 23.53 -0.72 -13.58
CA ALA A 357 24.44 -1.88 -13.55
C ALA A 357 25.35 -1.93 -14.78
N TYR A 358 24.82 -1.60 -15.97
CA TYR A 358 25.59 -1.51 -17.21
C TYR A 358 26.67 -0.43 -17.14
N VAL A 359 26.32 0.77 -16.65
CA VAL A 359 27.26 1.88 -16.47
C VAL A 359 28.40 1.47 -15.51
N LEU A 360 28.08 0.85 -14.38
CA LEU A 360 29.09 0.36 -13.43
C LEU A 360 30.00 -0.72 -14.06
N LYS A 361 29.46 -1.56 -14.91
CA LYS A 361 30.23 -2.57 -15.67
C LYS A 361 31.12 -1.90 -16.71
N PHE A 362 30.60 -0.95 -17.49
CA PHE A 362 31.32 -0.24 -18.54
C PHE A 362 32.58 0.47 -18.01
N TYR A 363 32.46 1.11 -16.84
CA TYR A 363 33.60 1.78 -16.18
C TYR A 363 34.45 0.84 -15.30
N ASN A 364 34.29 -0.49 -15.41
CA ASN A 364 35.00 -1.50 -14.61
C ASN A 364 34.93 -1.27 -13.08
N LEU A 365 33.82 -0.74 -12.60
CA LEU A 365 33.58 -0.44 -11.18
C LEU A 365 33.01 -1.64 -10.41
N GLY A 366 33.52 -2.84 -10.62
CA GLY A 366 33.01 -4.08 -10.01
C GLY A 366 33.01 -4.06 -8.47
N LYS A 367 34.05 -3.48 -7.85
CA LYS A 367 34.09 -3.31 -6.38
C LYS A 367 32.99 -2.38 -5.88
N LEU A 368 32.74 -1.28 -6.60
CA LEU A 368 31.66 -0.34 -6.28
C LEU A 368 30.28 -0.98 -6.43
N ARG A 369 30.07 -1.76 -7.50
CA ARG A 369 28.84 -2.51 -7.71
C ARG A 369 28.54 -3.48 -6.56
N ASN A 370 29.55 -4.28 -6.15
CA ASN A 370 29.38 -5.20 -5.03
C ASN A 370 29.10 -4.47 -3.72
N PHE A 371 29.83 -3.39 -3.45
CA PHE A 371 29.58 -2.55 -2.27
C PHE A 371 28.20 -1.94 -2.29
N ALA A 372 27.75 -1.38 -3.42
CA ALA A 372 26.42 -0.81 -3.57
C ALA A 372 25.33 -1.87 -3.34
N THR A 373 25.49 -3.08 -3.92
CA THR A 373 24.53 -4.18 -3.69
C THR A 373 24.44 -4.52 -2.20
N LEU A 374 25.57 -4.66 -1.50
CA LEU A 374 25.56 -4.98 -0.07
C LEU A 374 24.96 -3.85 0.77
N ALA A 375 25.32 -2.59 0.48
CA ALA A 375 24.78 -1.44 1.19
C ALA A 375 23.28 -1.29 1.02
N ILE A 376 22.77 -1.39 -0.23
CA ILE A 376 21.34 -1.37 -0.51
C ILE A 376 20.63 -2.51 0.22
N THR A 377 21.16 -3.72 0.13
CA THR A 377 20.53 -4.89 0.79
C THR A 377 20.51 -4.75 2.31
N ALA A 378 21.58 -4.23 2.92
CA ALA A 378 21.64 -3.97 4.37
C ALA A 378 20.62 -2.89 4.79
N SER A 379 20.45 -1.83 3.99
CA SER A 379 19.41 -0.81 4.23
C SER A 379 18.00 -1.39 4.13
N ILE A 380 17.74 -2.23 3.12
CA ILE A 380 16.44 -2.93 2.96
C ILE A 380 16.20 -3.90 4.12
N PHE A 381 17.24 -4.59 4.60
CA PHE A 381 17.14 -5.44 5.79
C PHE A 381 16.71 -4.63 7.02
N GLY A 382 17.36 -3.48 7.28
CA GLY A 382 16.99 -2.58 8.38
C GLY A 382 15.55 -2.06 8.25
N TYR A 383 15.15 -1.66 7.04
CA TYR A 383 13.79 -1.24 6.74
C TYR A 383 12.76 -2.34 7.03
N SER A 384 13.02 -3.58 6.60
CA SER A 384 12.11 -4.71 6.82
C SER A 384 11.96 -5.05 8.30
N LEU A 385 13.03 -4.97 9.09
CA LEU A 385 12.96 -5.15 10.55
C LEU A 385 12.12 -4.05 11.21
N ASN A 386 12.34 -2.79 10.82
CA ASN A 386 11.55 -1.67 11.34
C ASN A 386 10.06 -1.86 11.04
N LEU A 387 9.73 -2.25 9.80
CA LEU A 387 8.34 -2.51 9.39
C LEU A 387 7.69 -3.62 10.24
N ILE A 388 8.39 -4.74 10.48
CA ILE A 388 7.88 -5.82 11.31
C ILE A 388 7.66 -5.36 12.75
N ILE A 389 8.64 -4.66 13.33
CA ILE A 389 8.57 -4.19 14.72
C ILE A 389 7.41 -3.19 14.87
N GLU A 390 7.38 -2.15 14.05
CA GLU A 390 6.34 -1.11 14.09
C GLU A 390 4.93 -1.71 13.97
N ARG A 391 4.74 -2.63 13.01
CA ARG A 391 3.42 -3.25 12.79
C ARG A 391 3.07 -4.29 13.84
N SER A 392 4.05 -4.93 14.45
CA SER A 392 3.81 -5.80 15.59
C SER A 392 3.25 -5.03 16.80
N PHE A 393 3.71 -3.80 17.04
CA PHE A 393 3.17 -2.95 18.10
C PHE A 393 1.78 -2.37 17.78
N LEU A 394 1.39 -2.24 16.51
CA LEU A 394 0.04 -1.77 16.12
C LEU A 394 -1.03 -2.88 16.19
N VAL A 395 -0.63 -4.12 16.33
CA VAL A 395 -1.54 -5.26 16.57
C VAL A 395 -1.94 -5.35 18.06
N PHE A 396 -1.31 -4.54 18.90
CA PHE A 396 -1.58 -4.34 20.32
C PHE A 396 -2.47 -3.14 20.54
#